data_a873319f84c61719cbd9a2b42571561d
#
_entry.id   a873319f84c61719cbd9a2b42571561d
#
_cell.length_a   1.000
_cell.length_b   1.000
_cell.length_c   1.000
_cell.angle_alpha   90.00
_cell.angle_beta   90.00
_cell.angle_gamma   90.00
#
_symmetry.space_group_name_H-M   'P 1'
#
loop_
_entity.id
_entity.type
_entity.pdbx_description
1 polymer ?
#
loop_
_entity_poly.entity_id
_entity_poly.type
_entity_poly.pdbx_seq_one_letter_code
_entity_poly.pdbx_strand_id
1 'polypeptide(L)'
;MIERYSRPAMSQVWSEENKFASWLKVELAVCEVYTERGEIPAADWAEIRDKAGFDIARIDEIEAEVRHDVIAFLTSVSEHVGPSSRYIHLGMTSSDVLDTALALQLKEAGTMLLEGLDLVTVSYTHLTLPTICSV
;
A
#
# COMPACT_ATOMS: atom_id res chain seq x y z
N MET A 1 7.31 -5.76 -13.78
CA MET A 1 7.40 -4.69 -14.81
C MET A 1 8.78 -4.75 -15.44
N ILE A 2 8.96 -4.41 -16.74
CA ILE A 2 10.29 -4.43 -17.37
C ILE A 2 11.02 -3.15 -16.92
N GLU A 3 12.09 -3.30 -16.17
CA GLU A 3 12.78 -2.23 -15.46
C GLU A 3 13.26 -1.10 -16.39
N ARG A 4 13.82 -1.44 -17.56
CA ARG A 4 14.28 -0.45 -18.54
C ARG A 4 13.20 0.43 -19.18
N TYR A 5 11.92 0.08 -19.01
CA TYR A 5 10.77 0.82 -19.55
C TYR A 5 9.93 1.50 -18.49
N SER A 6 10.35 1.46 -17.23
CA SER A 6 9.62 2.05 -16.12
C SER A 6 10.43 3.17 -15.46
N ARG A 7 9.72 4.19 -15.03
CA ARG A 7 10.31 5.24 -14.18
C ARG A 7 10.47 4.68 -12.76
N PRO A 8 11.58 4.94 -12.06
CA PRO A 8 11.81 4.41 -10.72
C PRO A 8 10.67 4.68 -9.74
N ALA A 9 10.13 5.90 -9.73
CA ALA A 9 9.01 6.27 -8.88
C ALA A 9 7.74 5.41 -9.15
N MET A 10 7.40 5.20 -10.43
CA MET A 10 6.27 4.35 -10.80
C MET A 10 6.52 2.87 -10.48
N SER A 11 7.76 2.40 -10.64
CA SER A 11 8.13 1.02 -10.25
C SER A 11 7.99 0.81 -8.74
N GLN A 12 8.29 1.82 -7.93
CA GLN A 12 8.12 1.76 -6.48
C GLN A 12 6.66 1.60 -6.08
N VAL A 13 5.73 2.30 -6.73
CA VAL A 13 4.28 2.16 -6.46
C VAL A 13 3.83 0.70 -6.63
N TRP A 14 4.40 -0.01 -7.60
CA TRP A 14 4.03 -1.39 -7.95
C TRP A 14 5.02 -2.43 -7.41
N SER A 15 5.89 -2.06 -6.49
CA SER A 15 6.78 -3.00 -5.81
C SER A 15 6.02 -3.88 -4.83
N GLU A 16 6.56 -5.06 -4.50
CA GLU A 16 6.01 -5.92 -3.46
C GLU A 16 6.05 -5.25 -2.10
N GLU A 17 7.11 -4.51 -1.82
CA GLU A 17 7.23 -3.72 -0.59
C GLU A 17 6.06 -2.75 -0.43
N ASN A 18 5.73 -1.97 -1.49
CA ASN A 18 4.61 -1.03 -1.43
C ASN A 18 3.25 -1.74 -1.42
N LYS A 19 3.14 -2.91 -2.05
CA LYS A 19 1.95 -3.76 -1.97
C LYS A 19 1.66 -4.15 -0.52
N PHE A 20 2.62 -4.77 0.15
CA PHE A 20 2.45 -5.22 1.54
C PHE A 20 2.37 -4.06 2.53
N ALA A 21 3.09 -2.96 2.30
CA ALA A 21 2.93 -1.73 3.09
C ALA A 21 1.50 -1.15 2.98
N SER A 22 0.91 -1.22 1.79
CA SER A 22 -0.49 -0.81 1.57
C SER A 22 -1.48 -1.73 2.28
N TRP A 23 -1.24 -3.05 2.29
CA TRP A 23 -2.04 -4.00 3.06
C TRP A 23 -1.96 -3.72 4.55
N LEU A 24 -0.75 -3.54 5.07
CA LEU A 24 -0.55 -3.20 6.48
C LEU A 24 -1.27 -1.90 6.86
N LYS A 25 -1.22 -0.90 6.00
CA LYS A 25 -1.91 0.37 6.21
C LYS A 25 -3.42 0.20 6.35
N VAL A 26 -4.04 -0.67 5.55
CA VAL A 26 -5.48 -0.98 5.64
C VAL A 26 -5.78 -1.67 6.97
N GLU A 27 -5.01 -2.70 7.33
CA GLU A 27 -5.17 -3.44 8.59
C GLU A 27 -5.07 -2.53 9.81
N LEU A 28 -4.05 -1.66 9.85
CA LEU A 28 -3.85 -0.72 10.94
C LEU A 28 -4.98 0.33 11.04
N ALA A 29 -5.48 0.82 9.91
CA ALA A 29 -6.58 1.77 9.89
C ALA A 29 -7.87 1.15 10.49
N VAL A 30 -8.14 -0.11 10.22
CA VAL A 30 -9.29 -0.83 10.80
C VAL A 30 -9.09 -1.05 12.30
N CYS A 31 -7.88 -1.46 12.74
CA CYS A 31 -7.56 -1.61 14.16
C CYS A 31 -7.72 -0.28 14.92
N GLU A 32 -7.32 0.84 14.32
CA GLU A 32 -7.48 2.18 14.90
C GLU A 32 -8.96 2.50 15.12
N VAL A 33 -9.81 2.34 14.11
CA VAL A 33 -11.26 2.57 14.22
C VAL A 33 -11.90 1.67 15.28
N TYR A 34 -11.53 0.39 15.32
CA TYR A 34 -12.05 -0.51 16.37
C TYR A 34 -11.59 -0.12 17.77
N THR A 35 -10.39 0.47 17.89
CA THR A 35 -9.93 1.01 19.17
C THR A 35 -10.73 2.24 19.58
N GLU A 36 -11.02 3.17 18.67
CA GLU A 36 -11.87 4.34 18.92
C GLU A 36 -13.29 3.94 19.35
N ARG A 37 -13.79 2.83 18.83
CA ARG A 37 -15.09 2.24 19.19
C ARG A 37 -15.07 1.44 20.51
N GLY A 38 -13.89 1.24 21.09
CA GLY A 38 -13.70 0.48 22.33
C GLY A 38 -13.76 -1.05 22.14
N GLU A 39 -13.69 -1.54 20.91
CA GLU A 39 -13.68 -2.98 20.58
C GLU A 39 -12.28 -3.59 20.73
N ILE A 40 -11.22 -2.79 20.52
CA ILE A 40 -9.83 -3.16 20.78
C ILE A 40 -9.31 -2.35 21.96
N PRO A 41 -8.70 -2.98 22.98
CA PRO A 41 -8.10 -2.25 24.09
C PRO A 41 -6.96 -1.33 23.61
N ALA A 42 -6.87 -0.12 24.16
CA ALA A 42 -5.84 0.86 23.77
C ALA A 42 -4.40 0.34 23.96
N ALA A 43 -4.18 -0.54 24.95
CA ALA A 43 -2.87 -1.16 25.17
C ALA A 43 -2.49 -2.13 24.03
N ASP A 44 -3.44 -2.95 23.55
CA ASP A 44 -3.22 -3.86 22.42
C ASP A 44 -3.00 -3.07 21.13
N TRP A 45 -3.76 -1.98 20.91
CA TRP A 45 -3.54 -1.09 19.78
C TRP A 45 -2.16 -0.43 19.79
N ALA A 46 -1.71 0.05 20.94
CA ALA A 46 -0.37 0.62 21.06
C ALA A 46 0.71 -0.41 20.68
N GLU A 47 0.57 -1.66 21.12
CA GLU A 47 1.48 -2.74 20.76
C GLU A 47 1.44 -3.07 19.26
N ILE A 48 0.26 -3.16 18.66
CA ILE A 48 0.09 -3.38 17.22
C ILE A 48 0.76 -2.26 16.45
N ARG A 49 0.40 -1.00 16.71
CA ARG A 49 0.93 0.17 16.00
C ARG A 49 2.45 0.27 16.08
N ASP A 50 3.04 -0.03 17.23
CA ASP A 50 4.47 0.17 17.46
C ASP A 50 5.32 -1.00 16.92
N LYS A 51 4.74 -2.20 16.79
CA LYS A 51 5.45 -3.42 16.37
C LYS A 51 5.07 -3.95 15.00
N ALA A 52 3.95 -3.51 14.43
CA ALA A 52 3.49 -4.05 13.17
C ALA A 52 4.51 -3.82 12.05
N GLY A 53 4.91 -4.90 11.44
CA GLY A 53 5.87 -4.95 10.34
C GLY A 53 5.72 -6.26 9.60
N PHE A 54 6.43 -6.41 8.49
CA PHE A 54 6.44 -7.63 7.70
C PHE A 54 7.82 -7.88 7.10
N ASP A 55 8.09 -9.12 6.74
CA ASP A 55 9.28 -9.55 6.01
C ASP A 55 8.84 -10.30 4.75
N ILE A 56 9.22 -9.80 3.56
CA ILE A 56 8.81 -10.36 2.28
C ILE A 56 9.31 -11.79 2.11
N ALA A 57 10.58 -12.05 2.45
CA ALA A 57 11.14 -13.39 2.34
C ALA A 57 10.38 -14.37 3.25
N ARG A 58 9.99 -13.92 4.44
CA ARG A 58 9.19 -14.72 5.37
C ARG A 58 7.77 -14.95 4.85
N ILE A 59 7.15 -13.96 4.21
CA ILE A 59 5.85 -14.11 3.56
C ILE A 59 5.92 -15.18 2.47
N ASP A 60 6.93 -15.14 1.60
CA ASP A 60 7.13 -16.10 0.53
C ASP A 60 7.29 -17.54 1.06
N GLU A 61 8.07 -17.72 2.15
CA GLU A 61 8.22 -19.01 2.81
C GLU A 61 6.89 -19.56 3.32
N ILE A 62 6.10 -18.72 4.00
CA ILE A 62 4.81 -19.13 4.56
C ILE A 62 3.82 -19.41 3.43
N GLU A 63 3.79 -18.57 2.39
CA GLU A 63 2.89 -18.76 1.24
C GLU A 63 3.15 -20.07 0.49
N ALA A 64 4.41 -20.47 0.38
CA ALA A 64 4.77 -21.75 -0.23
C ALA A 64 4.12 -22.95 0.47
N GLU A 65 3.85 -22.85 1.78
CA GLU A 65 3.18 -23.88 2.58
C GLU A 65 1.65 -23.71 2.58
N VAL A 66 1.16 -22.52 2.93
CA VAL A 66 -0.28 -22.28 3.16
C VAL A 66 -1.05 -22.00 1.87
N ARG A 67 -0.36 -21.62 0.79
CA ARG A 67 -0.91 -21.30 -0.53
C ARG A 67 -2.03 -20.24 -0.49
N HIS A 68 -1.84 -19.24 0.37
CA HIS A 68 -2.76 -18.13 0.55
C HIS A 68 -1.97 -16.87 0.96
N ASP A 69 -1.92 -15.90 0.07
CA ASP A 69 -1.13 -14.68 0.18
C ASP A 69 -1.47 -13.83 1.41
N VAL A 70 -2.76 -13.54 1.63
CA VAL A 70 -3.18 -12.72 2.78
C VAL A 70 -2.90 -13.42 4.11
N ILE A 71 -3.10 -14.75 4.20
CA ILE A 71 -2.78 -15.51 5.42
C ILE A 71 -1.27 -15.49 5.66
N ALA A 72 -0.45 -15.63 4.62
CA ALA A 72 1.00 -15.57 4.73
C ALA A 72 1.46 -14.20 5.24
N PHE A 73 0.93 -13.13 4.67
CA PHE A 73 1.17 -11.76 5.12
C PHE A 73 0.78 -11.55 6.59
N LEU A 74 -0.45 -11.90 6.97
CA LEU A 74 -0.95 -11.75 8.34
C LEU A 74 -0.13 -12.57 9.35
N THR A 75 0.35 -13.75 8.95
CA THR A 75 1.22 -14.58 9.79
C THR A 75 2.56 -13.88 10.03
N SER A 76 3.19 -13.33 8.99
CA SER A 76 4.41 -12.54 9.12
C SER A 76 4.21 -11.34 10.04
N VAL A 77 3.11 -10.60 9.89
CA VAL A 77 2.78 -9.48 10.79
C VAL A 77 2.58 -9.95 12.23
N SER A 78 1.93 -11.08 12.44
CA SER A 78 1.68 -11.63 13.78
C SER A 78 2.97 -12.06 14.49
N GLU A 79 3.97 -12.53 13.75
CA GLU A 79 5.30 -12.86 14.28
C GLU A 79 6.01 -11.62 14.86
N HIS A 80 5.76 -10.42 14.31
CA HIS A 80 6.31 -9.16 14.82
C HIS A 80 5.52 -8.61 16.01
N VAL A 81 4.19 -8.65 15.94
CA VAL A 81 3.30 -8.05 16.95
C VAL A 81 3.17 -8.92 18.20
N GLY A 82 3.09 -10.24 18.03
CA GLY A 82 2.85 -11.17 19.13
C GLY A 82 1.37 -11.29 19.50
N PRO A 83 1.01 -11.49 20.81
CA PRO A 83 -0.35 -11.85 21.23
C PRO A 83 -1.45 -10.86 20.84
N SER A 84 -1.14 -9.58 20.73
CA SER A 84 -2.09 -8.53 20.31
C SER A 84 -2.49 -8.63 18.84
N SER A 85 -1.77 -9.41 18.03
CA SER A 85 -2.09 -9.65 16.61
C SER A 85 -3.46 -10.31 16.37
N ARG A 86 -4.06 -10.91 17.39
CA ARG A 86 -5.41 -11.48 17.35
C ARG A 86 -6.51 -10.49 16.92
N TYR A 87 -6.23 -9.19 17.01
CA TYR A 87 -7.15 -8.14 16.59
C TYR A 87 -6.94 -7.68 15.14
N ILE A 88 -5.82 -8.05 14.53
CA ILE A 88 -5.55 -7.75 13.11
C ILE A 88 -6.48 -8.61 12.25
N HIS A 89 -7.01 -8.04 11.19
CA HIS A 89 -7.97 -8.69 10.28
C HIS A 89 -9.34 -9.03 10.91
N LEU A 90 -9.66 -8.44 12.06
CA LEU A 90 -10.93 -8.70 12.75
C LEU A 90 -12.10 -8.20 11.91
N GLY A 91 -13.02 -9.12 11.57
CA GLY A 91 -14.23 -8.81 10.83
C GLY A 91 -14.04 -8.48 9.34
N MET A 92 -12.85 -8.66 8.81
CA MET A 92 -12.52 -8.45 7.39
C MET A 92 -12.41 -9.75 6.61
N THR A 93 -12.48 -9.63 5.30
CA THR A 93 -12.11 -10.67 4.36
C THR A 93 -10.91 -10.22 3.51
N SER A 94 -10.25 -11.16 2.83
CA SER A 94 -9.09 -10.84 1.99
C SER A 94 -9.37 -9.72 0.98
N SER A 95 -10.55 -9.72 0.35
CA SER A 95 -10.92 -8.68 -0.63
C SER A 95 -11.01 -7.27 -0.02
N ASP A 96 -11.39 -7.13 1.24
CA ASP A 96 -11.42 -5.83 1.92
C ASP A 96 -10.02 -5.20 1.97
N VAL A 97 -9.00 -6.02 2.18
CA VAL A 97 -7.60 -5.59 2.21
C VAL A 97 -7.06 -5.39 0.80
N LEU A 98 -7.21 -6.38 -0.07
CA LEU A 98 -6.66 -6.39 -1.43
C LEU A 98 -7.19 -5.22 -2.27
N ASP A 99 -8.50 -5.06 -2.33
CA ASP A 99 -9.15 -4.06 -3.19
C ASP A 99 -8.90 -2.64 -2.67
N THR A 100 -8.93 -2.46 -1.34
CA THR A 100 -8.64 -1.16 -0.72
C THR A 100 -7.16 -0.76 -0.91
N ALA A 101 -6.24 -1.69 -0.72
CA ALA A 101 -4.82 -1.44 -0.94
C ALA A 101 -4.51 -1.16 -2.42
N LEU A 102 -5.13 -1.91 -3.34
CA LEU A 102 -5.01 -1.63 -4.77
C LEU A 102 -5.53 -0.22 -5.10
N ALA A 103 -6.64 0.22 -4.50
CA ALA A 103 -7.16 1.57 -4.69
C ALA A 103 -6.17 2.65 -4.19
N LEU A 104 -5.43 2.39 -3.10
CA LEU A 104 -4.37 3.29 -2.64
C LEU A 104 -3.23 3.38 -3.65
N GLN A 105 -2.75 2.25 -4.18
CA GLN A 105 -1.70 2.22 -5.21
C GLN A 105 -2.14 2.89 -6.51
N LEU A 106 -3.38 2.65 -6.94
CA LEU A 106 -3.96 3.31 -8.13
C LEU A 106 -4.07 4.83 -7.94
N LYS A 107 -4.44 5.29 -6.76
CA LYS A 107 -4.48 6.72 -6.43
C LYS A 107 -3.08 7.34 -6.51
N GLU A 108 -2.08 6.69 -5.95
CA GLU A 108 -0.69 7.15 -5.99
C GLU A 108 -0.17 7.22 -7.44
N ALA A 109 -0.33 6.14 -8.21
CA ALA A 109 0.05 6.08 -9.62
C ALA A 109 -0.69 7.13 -10.46
N GLY A 110 -2.00 7.31 -10.23
CA GLY A 110 -2.83 8.30 -10.91
C GLY A 110 -2.38 9.73 -10.63
N THR A 111 -2.00 10.03 -9.39
CA THR A 111 -1.45 11.35 -9.02
C THR A 111 -0.17 11.64 -9.81
N MET A 112 0.76 10.69 -9.88
CA MET A 112 2.01 10.83 -10.65
C MET A 112 1.74 11.04 -12.16
N LEU A 113 0.72 10.38 -12.71
CA LEU A 113 0.35 10.56 -14.11
C LEU A 113 -0.24 11.95 -14.37
N LEU A 114 -1.10 12.45 -13.48
CA LEU A 114 -1.67 13.78 -13.59
C LEU A 114 -0.59 14.87 -13.51
N GLU A 115 0.32 14.77 -12.55
CA GLU A 115 1.47 15.67 -12.45
C GLU A 115 2.32 15.67 -13.73
N GLY A 116 2.55 14.48 -14.31
CA GLY A 116 3.26 14.36 -15.58
C GLY A 116 2.53 15.02 -16.75
N LEU A 117 1.20 14.91 -16.81
CA LEU A 117 0.37 15.56 -17.83
C LEU A 117 0.39 17.09 -17.68
N ASP A 118 0.35 17.61 -16.47
CA ASP A 118 0.44 19.05 -16.20
C ASP A 118 1.78 19.62 -16.71
N LEU A 119 2.88 18.93 -16.45
CA LEU A 119 4.20 19.32 -16.95
C LEU A 119 4.26 19.32 -18.48
N VAL A 120 3.68 18.33 -19.15
CA VAL A 120 3.61 18.28 -20.62
C VAL A 120 2.76 19.43 -21.16
N THR A 121 1.61 19.70 -20.54
CA THR A 121 0.70 20.77 -20.93
C THR A 121 1.37 22.13 -20.87
N VAL A 122 2.08 22.43 -19.77
CA VAL A 122 2.86 23.66 -19.62
C VAL A 122 3.95 23.76 -20.69
N SER A 123 4.74 22.71 -20.90
CA SER A 123 5.82 22.68 -21.89
C SER A 123 5.29 22.90 -23.30
N TYR A 124 4.16 22.25 -23.66
CA TYR A 124 3.57 22.37 -24.98
C TYR A 124 3.02 23.79 -25.22
N THR A 125 2.41 24.40 -24.22
CA THR A 125 1.94 25.79 -24.29
C THR A 125 3.09 26.76 -24.57
N HIS A 126 4.21 26.63 -23.88
CA HIS A 126 5.38 27.47 -24.08
C HIS A 126 6.05 27.26 -25.44
N LEU A 127 6.00 26.05 -26.00
CA LEU A 127 6.57 25.77 -27.33
C LEU A 127 5.70 26.29 -28.48
N THR A 128 4.39 26.33 -28.32
CA THR A 128 3.46 26.69 -29.39
C THR A 128 3.16 28.17 -29.46
N LEU A 129 3.11 28.90 -28.37
CA LEU A 129 2.83 30.34 -28.32
C LEU A 129 3.79 31.21 -29.18
N PRO A 130 5.13 30.99 -29.13
CA PRO A 130 6.06 31.77 -29.99
C PRO A 130 5.92 31.51 -31.47
N THR A 131 5.44 30.33 -31.90
CA THR A 131 5.26 29.99 -33.32
C THR A 131 3.99 30.57 -33.95
N ILE A 132 2.99 30.89 -33.14
CA ILE A 132 1.73 31.52 -33.61
C ILE A 132 1.90 33.03 -33.87
N CYS A 133 2.89 33.67 -33.23
CA CYS A 133 3.14 35.12 -33.41
C CYS A 133 4.10 35.46 -34.57
N SER A 134 4.44 34.48 -35.43
CA SER A 134 5.36 34.68 -36.58
C SER A 134 4.63 34.78 -37.91
N VAL A 135 3.46 35.42 -37.98
CA VAL A 135 2.77 35.73 -39.23
C VAL A 135 2.62 37.24 -39.36
#